data_5fa374c0376e6a200b1ec3fa110fe876
#
_entry.id   5fa374c0376e6a200b1ec3fa110fe876
#
_cell.length_a   1.000
_cell.length_b   1.000
_cell.length_c   1.000
_cell.angle_alpha   90.00
_cell.angle_beta   90.00
_cell.angle_gamma   90.00
#
_symmetry.space_group_name_H-M   'P 1'
#
loop_
_entity.id
_entity.type
_entity.pdbx_description
1 polymer ?
#
loop_
_entity_poly.entity_id
_entity_poly.type
_entity_poly.pdbx_seq_one_letter_code
_entity_poly.pdbx_strand_id
1 'polypeptide(L)'
;MREGWDESLPRVVGLLRAGLPAEEAWRRAGVTPPESPATAIDRAVAAAGHLARRTGAPLAAMLLTLARTAADEREAQALREAALAGPRLSARVLLWLPMVGIALGALVDVRTLRVLALTPVGWVLVALGAVLTWAGRAWTRRIVEGAAAAGGGTDAVVTGAALVAAALGAGSTVADALREVGQALDEPGLEALATPSAPVDPTWLPVARALAPAIDAGASPAASLEAVSAAAARRARTDSAVAAGEMGVRVALPLTLCLLPAFLAVGLAPLLVAVMGGAFAGVP
;
A
#
# COMPACT_ATOMS: atom_id res chain seq x y z
N MET A 1 -4.79 -0.34 21.26
CA MET A 1 -4.15 -0.62 19.96
C MET A 1 -4.46 -2.08 19.66
N ARG A 2 -5.13 -2.39 18.54
CA ARG A 2 -5.26 -3.80 18.12
C ARG A 2 -3.88 -4.27 17.69
N GLU A 3 -3.36 -5.35 18.28
CA GLU A 3 -2.18 -6.04 17.78
C GLU A 3 -2.43 -6.42 16.31
N GLY A 4 -1.42 -6.26 15.46
CA GLY A 4 -1.56 -6.59 14.03
C GLY A 4 -1.73 -8.09 13.83
N TRP A 5 -2.39 -8.48 12.74
CA TRP A 5 -2.60 -9.89 12.39
C TRP A 5 -1.29 -10.69 12.21
N ASP A 6 -0.20 -10.03 11.81
CA ASP A 6 1.13 -10.62 11.67
C ASP A 6 1.73 -11.12 13.00
N GLU A 7 1.37 -10.53 14.14
CA GLU A 7 1.81 -10.96 15.46
C GLU A 7 0.81 -11.93 16.12
N SER A 8 -0.48 -11.72 15.89
CA SER A 8 -1.53 -12.50 16.56
C SER A 8 -1.82 -13.84 15.87
N LEU A 9 -1.87 -13.90 14.54
CA LEU A 9 -2.15 -15.14 13.80
C LEU A 9 -1.14 -16.26 14.05
N PRO A 10 0.20 -16.01 14.10
CA PRO A 10 1.16 -17.06 14.44
C PRO A 10 0.92 -17.71 15.79
N ARG A 11 0.46 -16.94 16.80
CA ARG A 11 0.10 -17.49 18.13
C ARG A 11 -1.10 -18.39 18.04
N VAL A 12 -2.16 -17.97 17.34
CA VAL A 12 -3.35 -18.80 17.10
C VAL A 12 -2.98 -20.08 16.35
N VAL A 13 -2.19 -19.98 15.30
CA VAL A 13 -1.70 -21.14 14.52
C VAL A 13 -0.91 -22.11 15.39
N GLY A 14 -0.04 -21.60 16.26
CA GLY A 14 0.73 -22.43 17.21
C GLY A 14 -0.17 -23.23 18.13
N LEU A 15 -1.20 -22.59 18.69
CA LEU A 15 -2.17 -23.21 19.59
C LEU A 15 -3.05 -24.24 18.87
N LEU A 16 -3.50 -23.95 17.64
CA LEU A 16 -4.23 -24.89 16.80
C LEU A 16 -3.39 -26.14 16.45
N ARG A 17 -2.12 -25.97 16.14
CA ARG A 17 -1.18 -27.07 15.85
C ARG A 17 -0.84 -27.90 17.09
N ALA A 18 -0.93 -27.29 18.26
CA ALA A 18 -0.82 -28.00 19.53
C ALA A 18 -2.10 -28.80 19.87
N GLY A 19 -3.13 -28.79 18.98
CA GLY A 19 -4.35 -29.57 19.14
C GLY A 19 -5.46 -28.86 19.92
N LEU A 20 -5.35 -27.55 20.22
CA LEU A 20 -6.43 -26.82 20.87
C LEU A 20 -7.61 -26.59 19.91
N PRO A 21 -8.86 -26.68 20.40
CA PRO A 21 -10.03 -26.25 19.65
C PRO A 21 -9.93 -24.79 19.23
N ALA A 22 -10.54 -24.44 18.08
CA ALA A 22 -10.44 -23.10 17.51
C ALA A 22 -10.84 -21.98 18.49
N GLU A 23 -11.97 -22.11 19.18
CA GLU A 23 -12.44 -21.12 20.16
C GLU A 23 -11.45 -20.90 21.30
N GLU A 24 -10.87 -21.99 21.81
CA GLU A 24 -9.87 -21.94 22.88
C GLU A 24 -8.57 -21.31 22.38
N ALA A 25 -8.15 -21.64 21.14
CA ALA A 25 -6.95 -21.06 20.53
C ALA A 25 -7.07 -19.53 20.39
N TRP A 26 -8.20 -19.04 19.89
CA TRP A 26 -8.48 -17.61 19.79
C TRP A 26 -8.47 -16.92 21.17
N ARG A 27 -9.18 -17.49 22.13
CA ARG A 27 -9.26 -16.94 23.49
C ARG A 27 -7.88 -16.85 24.15
N ARG A 28 -7.08 -17.92 24.09
CA ARG A 28 -5.72 -17.96 24.69
C ARG A 28 -4.72 -17.06 23.98
N ALA A 29 -4.89 -16.85 22.68
CA ALA A 29 -4.10 -15.89 21.93
C ALA A 29 -4.44 -14.43 22.28
N GLY A 30 -5.54 -14.19 23.01
CA GLY A 30 -5.99 -12.84 23.38
C GLY A 30 -6.60 -12.07 22.23
N VAL A 31 -7.07 -12.78 21.18
CA VAL A 31 -7.61 -12.18 19.95
C VAL A 31 -8.98 -12.76 19.65
N THR A 32 -9.88 -11.93 19.17
CA THR A 32 -11.21 -12.36 18.70
C THR A 32 -11.26 -12.36 17.18
N PRO A 33 -11.86 -13.39 16.54
CA PRO A 33 -12.15 -13.34 15.12
C PRO A 33 -12.95 -12.07 14.77
N PRO A 34 -12.73 -11.47 13.61
CA PRO A 34 -13.44 -10.23 13.24
C PRO A 34 -14.91 -10.52 12.96
N GLU A 35 -15.81 -9.92 13.75
CA GLU A 35 -17.27 -9.98 13.54
C GLU A 35 -17.72 -9.05 12.42
N SER A 36 -17.05 -7.89 12.29
CA SER A 36 -17.28 -6.90 11.23
C SER A 36 -15.97 -6.61 10.53
N PRO A 37 -15.67 -7.32 9.45
CA PRO A 37 -14.38 -7.20 8.77
C PRO A 37 -14.27 -5.85 8.05
N ALA A 38 -13.30 -5.02 8.49
CA ALA A 38 -13.03 -3.70 7.91
C ALA A 38 -11.96 -3.74 6.82
N THR A 39 -11.01 -4.67 6.94
CA THR A 39 -9.89 -4.80 5.99
C THR A 39 -9.98 -6.08 5.16
N ALA A 40 -9.20 -6.17 4.08
CA ALA A 40 -9.13 -7.39 3.26
C ALA A 40 -8.68 -8.59 4.10
N ILE A 41 -7.70 -8.41 4.98
CA ILE A 41 -7.21 -9.48 5.85
C ILE A 41 -8.24 -9.88 6.91
N ASP A 42 -9.03 -8.95 7.44
CA ASP A 42 -10.14 -9.27 8.36
C ASP A 42 -11.16 -10.18 7.65
N ARG A 43 -11.51 -9.86 6.39
CA ARG A 43 -12.40 -10.69 5.57
C ARG A 43 -11.82 -12.09 5.35
N ALA A 44 -10.54 -12.17 5.04
CA ALA A 44 -9.85 -13.43 4.83
C ALA A 44 -9.82 -14.30 6.10
N VAL A 45 -9.57 -13.71 7.27
CA VAL A 45 -9.59 -14.42 8.56
C VAL A 45 -11.00 -14.91 8.89
N ALA A 46 -12.03 -14.08 8.69
CA ALA A 46 -13.42 -14.46 8.87
C ALA A 46 -13.83 -15.59 7.91
N ALA A 47 -13.44 -15.48 6.63
CA ALA A 47 -13.65 -16.47 5.59
C ALA A 47 -13.02 -17.83 5.94
N ALA A 48 -11.75 -17.81 6.40
CA ALA A 48 -11.05 -19.02 6.83
C ALA A 48 -11.78 -19.71 8.00
N GLY A 49 -12.24 -18.95 8.97
CA GLY A 49 -13.03 -19.47 10.09
C GLY A 49 -14.38 -20.05 9.65
N HIS A 50 -15.06 -19.37 8.73
CA HIS A 50 -16.34 -19.86 8.17
C HIS A 50 -16.14 -21.16 7.37
N LEU A 51 -15.17 -21.16 6.49
CA LEU A 51 -14.84 -22.30 5.65
C LEU A 51 -14.45 -23.53 6.48
N ALA A 52 -13.59 -23.35 7.50
CA ALA A 52 -13.19 -24.44 8.41
C ALA A 52 -14.38 -25.07 9.12
N ARG A 53 -15.34 -24.30 9.55
CA ARG A 53 -16.57 -24.82 10.21
C ARG A 53 -17.47 -25.57 9.24
N ARG A 54 -17.57 -25.14 7.99
CA ARG A 54 -18.45 -25.77 7.00
C ARG A 54 -17.87 -27.01 6.34
N THR A 55 -16.61 -26.96 5.98
CA THR A 55 -15.95 -28.00 5.16
C THR A 55 -15.04 -28.90 5.97
N GLY A 56 -14.71 -28.54 7.22
CA GLY A 56 -13.68 -29.25 7.97
C GLY A 56 -12.26 -28.91 7.52
N ALA A 57 -12.07 -27.89 6.66
CA ALA A 57 -10.76 -27.49 6.18
C ALA A 57 -9.80 -27.12 7.33
N PRO A 58 -8.50 -27.39 7.19
CA PRO A 58 -7.52 -27.21 8.26
C PRO A 58 -7.29 -25.70 8.55
N LEU A 59 -8.02 -25.16 9.53
CA LEU A 59 -7.95 -23.75 9.93
C LEU A 59 -6.51 -23.27 10.17
N ALA A 60 -5.68 -24.11 10.80
CA ALA A 60 -4.28 -23.77 11.08
C ALA A 60 -3.46 -23.51 9.81
N ALA A 61 -3.70 -24.24 8.72
CA ALA A 61 -3.01 -24.05 7.45
C ALA A 61 -3.45 -22.76 6.76
N MET A 62 -4.77 -22.48 6.76
CA MET A 62 -5.33 -21.25 6.21
C MET A 62 -4.82 -20.02 6.95
N LEU A 63 -4.89 -20.03 8.28
CA LEU A 63 -4.41 -18.91 9.11
C LEU A 63 -2.88 -18.72 8.99
N LEU A 64 -2.10 -19.77 8.77
CA LEU A 64 -0.67 -19.66 8.51
C LEU A 64 -0.38 -18.91 7.21
N THR A 65 -1.13 -19.20 6.16
CA THR A 65 -1.00 -18.48 4.89
C THR A 65 -1.33 -17.00 5.08
N LEU A 66 -2.45 -16.70 5.77
CA LEU A 66 -2.85 -15.33 6.07
C LEU A 66 -1.81 -14.59 6.95
N ALA A 67 -1.23 -15.28 7.92
CA ALA A 67 -0.16 -14.72 8.75
C ALA A 67 1.07 -14.33 7.91
N ARG A 68 1.44 -15.17 6.94
CA ARG A 68 2.54 -14.86 6.00
C ARG A 68 2.19 -13.65 5.11
N THR A 69 0.99 -13.61 4.56
CA THR A 69 0.54 -12.46 3.76
C THR A 69 0.58 -11.17 4.58
N ALA A 70 0.09 -11.19 5.83
CA ALA A 70 0.15 -10.03 6.72
C ALA A 70 1.59 -9.57 7.04
N ALA A 71 2.50 -10.52 7.24
CA ALA A 71 3.91 -10.23 7.45
C ALA A 71 4.56 -9.61 6.20
N ASP A 72 4.25 -10.16 5.02
CA ASP A 72 4.75 -9.64 3.74
C ASP A 72 4.25 -8.22 3.46
N GLU A 73 2.98 -7.92 3.76
CA GLU A 73 2.43 -6.56 3.65
C GLU A 73 3.16 -5.57 4.57
N ARG A 74 3.46 -5.97 5.81
CA ARG A 74 4.24 -5.13 6.72
C ARG A 74 5.66 -4.90 6.25
N GLU A 75 6.33 -5.94 5.76
CA GLU A 75 7.67 -5.81 5.19
C GLU A 75 7.65 -4.86 3.99
N ALA A 76 6.67 -5.01 3.09
CA ALA A 76 6.49 -4.11 1.96
C ALA A 76 6.25 -2.66 2.41
N GLN A 77 5.46 -2.43 3.46
CA GLN A 77 5.24 -1.10 4.04
C GLN A 77 6.54 -0.53 4.62
N ALA A 78 7.28 -1.32 5.38
CA ALA A 78 8.57 -0.90 5.96
C ALA A 78 9.60 -0.53 4.88
N LEU A 79 9.67 -1.31 3.78
CA LEU A 79 10.53 -1.00 2.64
C LEU A 79 10.11 0.33 1.96
N ARG A 80 8.81 0.56 1.78
CA ARG A 80 8.29 1.83 1.24
C ARG A 80 8.61 3.02 2.14
N GLU A 81 8.45 2.87 3.45
CA GLU A 81 8.79 3.91 4.43
C GLU A 81 10.29 4.20 4.44
N ALA A 82 11.13 3.17 4.40
CA ALA A 82 12.58 3.32 4.32
C ALA A 82 13.01 4.02 3.01
N ALA A 83 12.42 3.65 1.87
CA ALA A 83 12.69 4.30 0.59
C ALA A 83 12.30 5.78 0.57
N LEU A 84 11.27 6.17 1.33
CA LEU A 84 10.81 7.55 1.44
C LEU A 84 11.57 8.36 2.51
N ALA A 85 12.36 7.74 3.38
CA ALA A 85 13.04 8.44 4.47
C ALA A 85 14.01 9.51 3.96
N GLY A 86 14.86 9.18 2.98
CA GLY A 86 15.77 10.13 2.34
C GLY A 86 15.06 11.30 1.66
N PRO A 87 14.16 11.05 0.69
CA PRO A 87 13.38 12.11 0.04
C PRO A 87 12.57 12.98 1.01
N ARG A 88 12.01 12.41 2.09
CA ARG A 88 11.29 13.17 3.13
C ARG A 88 12.19 14.12 3.90
N LEU A 89 13.41 13.70 4.23
CA LEU A 89 14.40 14.57 4.87
C LEU A 89 14.79 15.72 3.95
N SER A 90 15.15 15.42 2.71
CA SER A 90 15.47 16.44 1.70
C SER A 90 14.31 17.42 1.48
N ALA A 91 13.07 16.91 1.39
CA ALA A 91 11.87 17.74 1.26
C ALA A 91 11.65 18.64 2.47
N ARG A 92 11.92 18.14 3.69
CA ARG A 92 11.81 18.95 4.91
C ARG A 92 12.83 20.07 4.94
N VAL A 93 14.10 19.78 4.60
CA VAL A 93 15.15 20.82 4.50
C VAL A 93 14.79 21.85 3.44
N LEU A 94 14.40 21.40 2.24
CA LEU A 94 13.97 22.30 1.16
C LEU A 94 12.73 23.13 1.52
N LEU A 95 11.82 22.60 2.35
CA LEU A 95 10.65 23.34 2.85
C LEU A 95 11.03 24.46 3.83
N TRP A 96 12.09 24.28 4.62
CA TRP A 96 12.60 25.29 5.53
C TRP A 96 13.46 26.34 4.82
N LEU A 97 14.01 26.01 3.64
CA LEU A 97 14.91 26.88 2.89
C LEU A 97 14.30 28.24 2.52
N PRO A 98 13.03 28.37 2.08
CA PRO A 98 12.38 29.66 1.87
C PRO A 98 12.29 30.49 3.17
N MET A 99 11.99 29.85 4.30
CA MET A 99 11.93 30.54 5.60
C MET A 99 13.31 31.09 6.01
N VAL A 100 14.35 30.25 5.80
CA VAL A 100 15.74 30.72 6.02
C VAL A 100 16.12 31.82 5.06
N GLY A 101 15.70 31.73 3.78
CA GLY A 101 15.92 32.78 2.78
C GLY A 101 15.26 34.14 3.18
N ILE A 102 14.00 34.08 3.63
CA ILE A 102 13.30 35.27 4.14
C ILE A 102 14.00 35.84 5.39
N ALA A 103 14.41 35.00 6.33
CA ALA A 103 15.09 35.41 7.56
C ALA A 103 16.45 36.07 7.25
N LEU A 104 17.25 35.46 6.37
CA LEU A 104 18.51 36.05 5.92
C LEU A 104 18.31 37.35 5.16
N GLY A 105 17.32 37.41 4.25
CA GLY A 105 16.96 38.62 3.55
C GLY A 105 16.55 39.75 4.49
N ALA A 106 15.78 39.42 5.53
CA ALA A 106 15.38 40.39 6.57
C ALA A 106 16.56 40.89 7.43
N LEU A 107 17.55 40.01 7.65
CA LEU A 107 18.77 40.35 8.41
C LEU A 107 19.69 41.31 7.61
N VAL A 108 19.74 41.12 6.28
CA VAL A 108 20.54 41.96 5.38
C VAL A 108 19.86 43.32 5.15
N ASP A 109 18.57 43.33 4.85
CA ASP A 109 17.78 44.57 4.66
C ASP A 109 16.30 44.33 5.00
N VAL A 110 15.80 45.08 6.00
CA VAL A 110 14.37 45.09 6.39
C VAL A 110 13.44 45.46 5.21
N ARG A 111 13.95 46.15 4.18
CA ARG A 111 13.20 46.44 2.95
C ARG A 111 12.73 45.17 2.25
N THR A 112 13.46 44.03 2.36
CA THR A 112 13.05 42.72 1.79
C THR A 112 11.69 42.29 2.31
N LEU A 113 11.44 42.41 3.62
CA LEU A 113 10.13 42.11 4.22
C LEU A 113 9.04 43.05 3.73
N ARG A 114 9.38 44.35 3.58
CA ARG A 114 8.43 45.35 3.07
C ARG A 114 8.06 45.08 1.62
N VAL A 115 9.01 44.71 0.77
CA VAL A 115 8.75 44.30 -0.62
C VAL A 115 7.83 43.09 -0.64
N LEU A 116 8.09 42.07 0.18
CA LEU A 116 7.30 40.84 0.20
C LEU A 116 5.87 41.05 0.73
N ALA A 117 5.71 41.90 1.79
CA ALA A 117 4.42 42.09 2.45
C ALA A 117 3.56 43.21 1.85
N LEU A 118 4.16 44.27 1.29
CA LEU A 118 3.46 45.49 0.89
C LEU A 118 3.47 45.75 -0.62
N THR A 119 4.18 44.97 -1.44
CA THR A 119 4.19 45.19 -2.89
C THR A 119 3.35 44.15 -3.64
N PRO A 120 2.71 44.53 -4.75
CA PRO A 120 1.99 43.59 -5.62
C PRO A 120 2.90 42.48 -6.12
N VAL A 121 4.17 42.76 -6.39
CA VAL A 121 5.17 41.77 -6.82
C VAL A 121 5.44 40.76 -5.73
N GLY A 122 5.54 41.19 -4.47
CA GLY A 122 5.72 40.28 -3.33
C GLY A 122 4.55 39.30 -3.18
N TRP A 123 3.32 39.76 -3.32
CA TRP A 123 2.13 38.91 -3.28
C TRP A 123 2.09 37.87 -4.40
N VAL A 124 2.50 38.23 -5.61
CA VAL A 124 2.61 37.33 -6.75
C VAL A 124 3.67 36.24 -6.47
N LEU A 125 4.82 36.61 -5.92
CA LEU A 125 5.89 35.68 -5.59
C LEU A 125 5.46 34.66 -4.50
N VAL A 126 4.78 35.15 -3.45
CA VAL A 126 4.23 34.30 -2.38
C VAL A 126 3.16 33.37 -2.92
N ALA A 127 2.23 33.88 -3.72
CA ALA A 127 1.17 33.06 -4.34
C ALA A 127 1.76 31.98 -5.26
N LEU A 128 2.74 32.34 -6.09
CA LEU A 128 3.44 31.40 -6.96
C LEU A 128 4.15 30.30 -6.15
N GLY A 129 4.86 30.65 -5.08
CA GLY A 129 5.53 29.70 -4.20
C GLY A 129 4.54 28.76 -3.48
N ALA A 130 3.40 29.28 -3.04
CA ALA A 130 2.34 28.49 -2.43
C ALA A 130 1.71 27.49 -3.42
N VAL A 131 1.40 27.94 -4.64
CA VAL A 131 0.86 27.09 -5.71
C VAL A 131 1.85 25.98 -6.09
N LEU A 132 3.12 26.31 -6.28
CA LEU A 132 4.16 25.31 -6.59
C LEU A 132 4.34 24.29 -5.47
N THR A 133 4.32 24.74 -4.21
CA THR A 133 4.42 23.85 -3.05
C THR A 133 3.20 22.92 -2.95
N TRP A 134 2.00 23.45 -3.19
CA TRP A 134 0.77 22.66 -3.20
C TRP A 134 0.75 21.64 -4.35
N ALA A 135 1.13 22.08 -5.56
CA ALA A 135 1.23 21.21 -6.73
C ALA A 135 2.24 20.07 -6.52
N GLY A 136 3.41 20.35 -5.96
CA GLY A 136 4.42 19.37 -5.62
C GLY A 136 3.91 18.33 -4.60
N ARG A 137 3.17 18.78 -3.56
CA ARG A 137 2.53 17.89 -2.60
C ARG A 137 1.44 17.03 -3.22
N ALA A 138 0.58 17.61 -4.04
CA ALA A 138 -0.51 16.90 -4.72
C ALA A 138 0.04 15.83 -5.68
N TRP A 139 1.09 16.17 -6.43
CA TRP A 139 1.75 15.23 -7.32
C TRP A 139 2.40 14.06 -6.56
N THR A 140 3.14 14.36 -5.50
CA THR A 140 3.75 13.33 -4.62
C THR A 140 2.69 12.39 -4.05
N ARG A 141 1.57 12.92 -3.56
CA ARG A 141 0.45 12.10 -3.06
C ARG A 141 -0.09 11.14 -4.11
N ARG A 142 -0.33 11.61 -5.33
CA ARG A 142 -0.82 10.76 -6.43
C ARG A 142 0.14 9.61 -6.77
N ILE A 143 1.47 9.86 -6.73
CA ILE A 143 2.47 8.81 -6.95
C ILE A 143 2.37 7.74 -5.85
N VAL A 144 2.27 8.16 -4.58
CA VAL A 144 2.19 7.24 -3.43
C VAL A 144 0.88 6.44 -3.45
N GLU A 145 -0.25 7.10 -3.71
CA GLU A 145 -1.58 6.46 -3.77
C GLU A 145 -1.69 5.48 -4.94
N GLY A 146 -1.14 5.84 -6.11
CA GLY A 146 -1.10 4.95 -7.28
C GLY A 146 -0.27 3.69 -7.04
N ALA A 147 0.83 3.79 -6.31
CA ALA A 147 1.66 2.64 -5.95
C ALA A 147 0.97 1.72 -4.91
N ALA A 148 0.14 2.28 -4.03
CA ALA A 148 -0.63 1.50 -3.05
C ALA A 148 -1.78 0.72 -3.72
N ALA A 149 -2.44 1.32 -4.72
CA ALA A 149 -3.55 0.69 -5.43
C ALA A 149 -3.11 -0.49 -6.32
N ALA A 150 -1.88 -0.48 -6.83
CA ALA A 150 -1.37 -1.52 -7.72
C ALA A 150 -1.13 -2.89 -7.02
N GLY A 151 -1.02 -2.93 -5.69
CA GLY A 151 -0.76 -4.17 -4.92
C GLY A 151 -2.00 -5.03 -4.64
N GLY A 152 -3.19 -4.43 -4.58
CA GLY A 152 -4.39 -5.10 -4.05
C GLY A 152 -4.86 -6.34 -4.82
N GLY A 153 -4.69 -6.38 -6.14
CA GLY A 153 -5.13 -7.53 -6.94
C GLY A 153 -4.28 -8.79 -6.73
N THR A 154 -3.00 -8.64 -6.47
CA THR A 154 -2.09 -9.78 -6.23
C THR A 154 -2.37 -10.43 -4.88
N ASP A 155 -2.70 -9.64 -3.86
CA ASP A 155 -3.03 -10.11 -2.51
C ASP A 155 -4.34 -10.92 -2.51
N ALA A 156 -5.33 -10.50 -3.31
CA ALA A 156 -6.57 -11.25 -3.51
C ALA A 156 -6.31 -12.64 -4.12
N VAL A 157 -5.45 -12.73 -5.14
CA VAL A 157 -5.07 -14.01 -5.78
C VAL A 157 -4.33 -14.92 -4.80
N VAL A 158 -3.39 -14.38 -4.01
CA VAL A 158 -2.66 -15.15 -2.98
C VAL A 158 -3.64 -15.79 -2.01
N THR A 159 -4.52 -14.97 -1.45
CA THR A 159 -5.48 -15.38 -0.42
C THR A 159 -6.55 -16.32 -1.00
N GLY A 160 -7.15 -15.95 -2.12
CA GLY A 160 -8.22 -16.73 -2.76
C GLY A 160 -7.73 -18.10 -3.20
N ALA A 161 -6.59 -18.18 -3.89
CA ALA A 161 -6.03 -19.47 -4.32
C ALA A 161 -5.68 -20.39 -3.14
N ALA A 162 -5.12 -19.84 -2.05
CA ALA A 162 -4.80 -20.61 -0.86
C ALA A 162 -6.04 -21.15 -0.14
N LEU A 163 -7.09 -20.34 0.00
CA LEU A 163 -8.33 -20.76 0.65
C LEU A 163 -9.08 -21.80 -0.19
N VAL A 164 -9.12 -21.64 -1.53
CA VAL A 164 -9.69 -22.64 -2.44
C VAL A 164 -8.91 -23.96 -2.35
N ALA A 165 -7.57 -23.91 -2.36
CA ALA A 165 -6.73 -25.09 -2.20
C ALA A 165 -7.02 -25.83 -0.87
N ALA A 166 -7.18 -25.09 0.23
CA ALA A 166 -7.51 -25.65 1.53
C ALA A 166 -8.89 -26.29 1.56
N ALA A 167 -9.90 -25.70 0.91
CA ALA A 167 -11.24 -26.26 0.80
C ALA A 167 -11.24 -27.56 -0.01
N LEU A 168 -10.51 -27.58 -1.13
CA LEU A 168 -10.33 -28.80 -1.94
C LEU A 168 -9.62 -29.92 -1.18
N GLY A 169 -8.59 -29.56 -0.39
CA GLY A 169 -7.89 -30.51 0.50
C GLY A 169 -8.79 -31.10 1.58
N ALA A 170 -9.86 -30.39 1.97
CA ALA A 170 -10.88 -30.86 2.90
C ALA A 170 -12.00 -31.68 2.22
N GLY A 171 -11.95 -31.87 0.90
CA GLY A 171 -12.90 -32.64 0.14
C GLY A 171 -14.07 -31.90 -0.50
N SER A 172 -14.02 -30.54 -0.50
CA SER A 172 -15.00 -29.73 -1.24
C SER A 172 -14.87 -29.95 -2.75
N THR A 173 -15.99 -29.83 -3.48
CA THR A 173 -15.92 -29.80 -4.94
C THR A 173 -15.29 -28.49 -5.42
N VAL A 174 -14.73 -28.47 -6.64
CA VAL A 174 -14.13 -27.26 -7.20
C VAL A 174 -15.13 -26.11 -7.27
N ALA A 175 -16.34 -26.40 -7.74
CA ALA A 175 -17.37 -25.38 -7.87
C ALA A 175 -17.83 -24.82 -6.51
N ASP A 176 -17.96 -25.67 -5.49
CA ASP A 176 -18.35 -25.21 -4.16
C ASP A 176 -17.23 -24.41 -3.49
N ALA A 177 -15.98 -24.89 -3.58
CA ALA A 177 -14.83 -24.17 -3.04
C ALA A 177 -14.69 -22.76 -3.65
N LEU A 178 -14.80 -22.63 -4.97
CA LEU A 178 -14.75 -21.34 -5.66
C LEU A 178 -15.88 -20.41 -5.24
N ARG A 179 -17.11 -20.94 -5.15
CA ARG A 179 -18.28 -20.16 -4.75
C ARG A 179 -18.20 -19.70 -3.31
N GLU A 180 -17.90 -20.61 -2.38
CA GLU A 180 -17.82 -20.28 -0.95
C GLU A 180 -16.69 -19.32 -0.63
N VAL A 181 -15.52 -19.49 -1.24
CA VAL A 181 -14.38 -18.59 -1.03
C VAL A 181 -14.64 -17.24 -1.70
N GLY A 182 -15.20 -17.22 -2.93
CA GLY A 182 -15.53 -15.99 -3.64
C GLY A 182 -16.53 -15.13 -2.86
N GLN A 183 -17.59 -15.74 -2.34
CA GLN A 183 -18.58 -15.05 -1.49
C GLN A 183 -17.97 -14.57 -0.17
N ALA A 184 -17.18 -15.41 0.49
CA ALA A 184 -16.59 -15.07 1.78
C ALA A 184 -15.55 -13.93 1.71
N LEU A 185 -14.86 -13.80 0.56
CA LEU A 185 -13.91 -12.73 0.30
C LEU A 185 -14.52 -11.48 -0.36
N ASP A 186 -15.79 -11.56 -0.80
CA ASP A 186 -16.45 -10.56 -1.62
C ASP A 186 -15.71 -10.35 -2.96
N GLU A 187 -15.33 -11.48 -3.60
CA GLU A 187 -14.58 -11.52 -4.86
C GLU A 187 -15.42 -12.19 -5.97
N PRO A 188 -16.27 -11.43 -6.66
CA PRO A 188 -17.18 -11.96 -7.66
C PRO A 188 -16.45 -12.60 -8.86
N GLY A 189 -15.23 -12.14 -9.18
CA GLY A 189 -14.39 -12.73 -10.22
C GLY A 189 -13.93 -14.17 -9.89
N LEU A 190 -13.67 -14.46 -8.62
CA LEU A 190 -13.35 -15.81 -8.14
C LEU A 190 -14.61 -16.70 -8.14
N GLU A 191 -15.74 -16.18 -7.67
CA GLU A 191 -17.02 -16.89 -7.68
C GLU A 191 -17.45 -17.25 -9.10
N ALA A 192 -17.25 -16.37 -10.08
CA ALA A 192 -17.56 -16.58 -11.48
C ALA A 192 -16.85 -17.82 -12.08
N LEU A 193 -15.65 -18.15 -11.59
CA LEU A 193 -14.93 -19.35 -12.02
C LEU A 193 -15.65 -20.68 -11.68
N ALA A 194 -16.61 -20.65 -10.78
CA ALA A 194 -17.46 -21.80 -10.49
C ALA A 194 -18.41 -22.16 -11.65
N THR A 195 -18.60 -21.24 -12.60
CA THR A 195 -19.48 -21.42 -13.75
C THR A 195 -18.65 -21.54 -15.03
N PRO A 196 -18.67 -22.69 -15.73
CA PRO A 196 -17.80 -22.96 -16.88
C PRO A 196 -17.90 -21.97 -18.05
N SER A 197 -19.05 -21.28 -18.18
CA SER A 197 -19.32 -20.34 -19.29
C SER A 197 -19.11 -18.87 -18.92
N ALA A 198 -18.73 -18.58 -17.68
CA ALA A 198 -18.55 -17.19 -17.24
C ALA A 198 -17.25 -16.59 -17.81
N PRO A 199 -17.25 -15.29 -18.15
CA PRO A 199 -16.02 -14.61 -18.55
C PRO A 199 -15.02 -14.62 -17.38
N VAL A 200 -13.77 -14.95 -17.69
CA VAL A 200 -12.70 -15.00 -16.69
C VAL A 200 -12.15 -13.59 -16.50
N ASP A 201 -12.27 -13.06 -15.29
CA ASP A 201 -11.60 -11.82 -14.90
C ASP A 201 -10.07 -11.98 -15.03
N PRO A 202 -9.35 -11.03 -15.67
CA PRO A 202 -7.89 -11.08 -15.81
C PRO A 202 -7.13 -11.31 -14.50
N THR A 203 -7.63 -10.81 -13.39
CA THR A 203 -7.05 -11.00 -12.05
C THR A 203 -6.99 -12.48 -11.67
N TRP A 204 -8.04 -13.24 -12.00
CA TRP A 204 -8.18 -14.65 -11.64
C TRP A 204 -7.70 -15.62 -12.73
N LEU A 205 -7.17 -15.13 -13.83
CA LEU A 205 -6.63 -15.94 -14.92
C LEU A 205 -5.56 -16.96 -14.47
N PRO A 206 -4.64 -16.66 -13.54
CA PRO A 206 -3.69 -17.64 -13.03
C PRO A 206 -4.37 -18.83 -12.32
N VAL A 207 -5.45 -18.55 -11.58
CA VAL A 207 -6.26 -19.57 -10.90
C VAL A 207 -7.00 -20.43 -11.92
N ALA A 208 -7.68 -19.81 -12.90
CA ALA A 208 -8.39 -20.51 -13.96
C ALA A 208 -7.46 -21.44 -14.76
N ARG A 209 -6.26 -20.97 -15.11
CA ARG A 209 -5.25 -21.79 -15.81
C ARG A 209 -4.71 -22.95 -14.99
N ALA A 210 -4.69 -22.85 -13.67
CA ALA A 210 -4.27 -23.93 -12.79
C ALA A 210 -5.36 -24.99 -12.60
N LEU A 211 -6.64 -24.55 -12.64
CA LEU A 211 -7.79 -25.44 -12.49
C LEU A 211 -8.02 -26.33 -13.71
N ALA A 212 -7.96 -25.76 -14.92
CA ALA A 212 -8.35 -26.42 -16.15
C ALA A 212 -7.66 -27.78 -16.36
N PRO A 213 -6.32 -27.94 -16.37
CA PRO A 213 -5.66 -29.21 -16.64
C PRO A 213 -5.91 -30.25 -15.54
N ALA A 214 -6.11 -29.82 -14.30
CA ALA A 214 -6.39 -30.73 -13.20
C ALA A 214 -7.82 -31.31 -13.31
N ILE A 215 -8.79 -30.46 -13.66
CA ILE A 215 -10.18 -30.87 -13.90
C ILE A 215 -10.25 -31.82 -15.07
N ASP A 216 -9.59 -31.51 -16.20
CA ASP A 216 -9.54 -32.35 -17.40
C ASP A 216 -8.93 -33.74 -17.11
N ALA A 217 -7.93 -33.79 -16.23
CA ALA A 217 -7.28 -35.04 -15.81
C ALA A 217 -8.05 -35.77 -14.70
N GLY A 218 -9.14 -35.26 -14.17
CA GLY A 218 -9.85 -35.81 -13.03
C GLY A 218 -9.05 -35.81 -11.72
N ALA A 219 -8.03 -34.93 -11.62
CA ALA A 219 -7.14 -34.80 -10.47
C ALA A 219 -7.55 -33.67 -9.56
N SER A 220 -7.15 -33.67 -8.27
CA SER A 220 -7.36 -32.55 -7.38
C SER A 220 -6.46 -31.39 -7.77
N PRO A 221 -6.99 -30.18 -8.04
CA PRO A 221 -6.19 -29.02 -8.36
C PRO A 221 -5.54 -28.34 -7.13
N ALA A 222 -5.70 -28.87 -5.92
CA ALA A 222 -5.23 -28.24 -4.69
C ALA A 222 -3.73 -27.87 -4.74
N ALA A 223 -2.87 -28.81 -5.15
CA ALA A 223 -1.43 -28.57 -5.25
C ALA A 223 -1.08 -27.50 -6.31
N SER A 224 -1.81 -27.48 -7.43
CA SER A 224 -1.63 -26.45 -8.46
C SER A 224 -2.01 -25.08 -7.95
N LEU A 225 -3.08 -24.96 -7.17
CA LEU A 225 -3.52 -23.71 -6.55
C LEU A 225 -2.57 -23.22 -5.44
N GLU A 226 -2.01 -24.14 -4.65
CA GLU A 226 -0.95 -23.82 -3.70
C GLU A 226 0.28 -23.23 -4.42
N ALA A 227 0.66 -23.82 -5.55
CA ALA A 227 1.76 -23.30 -6.37
C ALA A 227 1.44 -21.92 -6.95
N VAL A 228 0.19 -21.67 -7.39
CA VAL A 228 -0.26 -20.34 -7.86
C VAL A 228 -0.20 -19.33 -6.72
N SER A 229 -0.74 -19.65 -5.55
CA SER A 229 -0.67 -18.77 -4.37
C SER A 229 0.78 -18.42 -4.02
N ALA A 230 1.66 -19.43 -3.94
CA ALA A 230 3.07 -19.21 -3.65
C ALA A 230 3.80 -18.39 -4.74
N ALA A 231 3.46 -18.59 -6.01
CA ALA A 231 4.02 -17.80 -7.11
C ALA A 231 3.54 -16.35 -7.08
N ALA A 232 2.26 -16.13 -6.81
CA ALA A 232 1.67 -14.80 -6.64
C ALA A 232 2.31 -14.06 -5.46
N ALA A 233 2.49 -14.72 -4.31
CA ALA A 233 3.17 -14.15 -3.15
C ALA A 233 4.62 -13.72 -3.46
N ARG A 234 5.38 -14.57 -4.16
CA ARG A 234 6.75 -14.22 -4.59
C ARG A 234 6.77 -13.01 -5.51
N ARG A 235 5.84 -12.94 -6.48
CA ARG A 235 5.72 -11.77 -7.38
C ARG A 235 5.38 -10.51 -6.60
N ALA A 236 4.39 -10.56 -5.70
CA ALA A 236 4.01 -9.43 -4.87
C ALA A 236 5.19 -8.85 -4.08
N ARG A 237 6.04 -9.71 -3.49
CA ARG A 237 7.26 -9.29 -2.79
C ARG A 237 8.26 -8.61 -3.74
N THR A 238 8.53 -9.23 -4.90
CA THR A 238 9.45 -8.67 -5.88
C THR A 238 8.97 -7.33 -6.39
N ASP A 239 7.69 -7.23 -6.76
CA ASP A 239 7.08 -6.00 -7.29
C ASP A 239 7.07 -4.89 -6.23
N SER A 240 6.82 -5.25 -4.96
CA SER A 240 6.90 -4.31 -3.83
C SER A 240 8.32 -3.80 -3.60
N ALA A 241 9.33 -4.65 -3.70
CA ALA A 241 10.73 -4.25 -3.56
C ALA A 241 11.19 -3.33 -4.72
N VAL A 242 10.82 -3.65 -5.96
CA VAL A 242 11.09 -2.81 -7.13
C VAL A 242 10.36 -1.47 -7.01
N ALA A 243 9.07 -1.49 -6.69
CA ALA A 243 8.28 -0.27 -6.51
C ALA A 243 8.85 0.62 -5.40
N ALA A 244 9.32 0.04 -4.29
CA ALA A 244 9.97 0.79 -3.21
C ALA A 244 11.28 1.47 -3.70
N GLY A 245 12.11 0.76 -4.49
CA GLY A 245 13.33 1.33 -5.06
C GLY A 245 13.06 2.49 -6.02
N GLU A 246 12.09 2.35 -6.92
CA GLU A 246 11.70 3.39 -7.87
C GLU A 246 11.01 4.59 -7.21
N MET A 247 10.29 4.36 -6.11
CA MET A 247 9.51 5.41 -5.43
C MET A 247 10.40 6.54 -4.92
N GLY A 248 11.60 6.25 -4.45
CA GLY A 248 12.56 7.25 -3.99
C GLY A 248 12.92 8.25 -5.11
N VAL A 249 13.18 7.76 -6.32
CA VAL A 249 13.50 8.58 -7.49
C VAL A 249 12.28 9.32 -8.00
N ARG A 250 11.13 8.64 -8.11
CA ARG A 250 9.87 9.24 -8.62
C ARG A 250 9.35 10.36 -7.72
N VAL A 251 9.55 10.27 -6.40
CA VAL A 251 9.16 11.33 -5.45
C VAL A 251 10.15 12.49 -5.45
N ALA A 252 11.43 12.25 -5.76
CA ALA A 252 12.42 13.32 -5.83
C ALA A 252 12.14 14.31 -6.99
N LEU A 253 11.62 13.84 -8.13
CA LEU A 253 11.32 14.67 -9.30
C LEU A 253 10.34 15.83 -9.00
N PRO A 254 9.12 15.60 -8.49
CA PRO A 254 8.20 16.69 -8.17
C PRO A 254 8.73 17.60 -7.07
N LEU A 255 9.50 17.07 -6.11
CA LEU A 255 10.11 17.87 -5.07
C LEU A 255 11.12 18.86 -5.67
N THR A 256 12.01 18.40 -6.54
CA THR A 256 13.02 19.28 -7.17
C THR A 256 12.38 20.27 -8.14
N LEU A 257 11.47 19.82 -9.01
CA LEU A 257 10.84 20.67 -10.03
C LEU A 257 9.89 21.73 -9.44
N CYS A 258 9.26 21.47 -8.31
CA CYS A 258 8.31 22.40 -7.71
C CYS A 258 8.93 23.23 -6.57
N LEU A 259 9.76 22.59 -5.70
CA LEU A 259 10.32 23.32 -4.55
C LEU A 259 11.49 24.23 -4.91
N LEU A 260 12.31 23.86 -5.91
CA LEU A 260 13.42 24.72 -6.33
C LEU A 260 12.93 26.06 -6.92
N PRO A 261 11.98 26.10 -7.88
CA PRO A 261 11.40 27.36 -8.33
C PRO A 261 10.66 28.13 -7.23
N ALA A 262 9.97 27.42 -6.32
CA ALA A 262 9.30 28.04 -5.18
C ALA A 262 10.31 28.75 -4.26
N PHE A 263 11.47 28.13 -3.98
CA PHE A 263 12.55 28.75 -3.22
C PHE A 263 13.12 29.98 -3.95
N LEU A 264 13.36 29.88 -5.25
CA LEU A 264 13.84 31.04 -6.03
C LEU A 264 12.86 32.19 -6.00
N ALA A 265 11.55 31.91 -6.14
CA ALA A 265 10.50 32.93 -6.13
C ALA A 265 10.33 33.61 -4.77
N VAL A 266 10.32 32.84 -3.67
CA VAL A 266 10.01 33.37 -2.35
C VAL A 266 11.27 33.77 -1.57
N GLY A 267 12.38 33.03 -1.76
CA GLY A 267 13.63 33.28 -1.02
C GLY A 267 14.58 34.22 -1.72
N LEU A 268 14.87 34.01 -3.00
CA LEU A 268 15.92 34.75 -3.70
C LEU A 268 15.42 35.99 -4.46
N ALA A 269 14.27 35.88 -5.14
CA ALA A 269 13.75 36.99 -5.95
C ALA A 269 13.45 38.24 -5.15
N PRO A 270 12.85 38.24 -3.94
CA PRO A 270 12.64 39.43 -3.14
C PRO A 270 13.95 40.13 -2.72
N LEU A 271 14.97 39.30 -2.43
CA LEU A 271 16.29 39.83 -2.08
C LEU A 271 16.92 40.55 -3.27
N LEU A 272 16.85 39.98 -4.47
CA LEU A 272 17.35 40.59 -5.69
C LEU A 272 16.61 41.90 -5.99
N VAL A 273 15.28 41.94 -5.87
CA VAL A 273 14.46 43.12 -6.06
C VAL A 273 14.82 44.22 -5.05
N ALA A 274 15.03 43.86 -3.78
CA ALA A 274 15.42 44.82 -2.75
C ALA A 274 16.82 45.41 -3.01
N VAL A 275 17.79 44.60 -3.39
CA VAL A 275 19.16 45.04 -3.70
C VAL A 275 19.20 45.91 -4.95
N MET A 276 18.52 45.51 -6.03
CA MET A 276 18.46 46.30 -7.26
C MET A 276 17.71 47.61 -7.07
N GLY A 277 16.58 47.59 -6.36
CA GLY A 277 15.83 48.83 -6.03
C GLY A 277 16.64 49.83 -5.19
N GLY A 278 17.51 49.35 -4.30
CA GLY A 278 18.45 50.15 -3.54
C GLY A 278 19.57 50.78 -4.40
N ALA A 279 20.06 49.99 -5.37
CA ALA A 279 21.13 50.47 -6.28
C ALA A 279 20.64 51.59 -7.23
N PHE A 280 19.39 51.50 -7.71
CA PHE A 280 18.80 52.52 -8.56
C PHE A 280 18.30 53.78 -7.79
N ALA A 281 18.02 53.64 -6.50
CA ALA A 281 17.63 54.81 -5.67
C ALA A 281 18.82 55.65 -5.18
N GLY A 282 20.04 55.21 -5.42
CA GLY A 282 21.29 55.87 -5.03
C GLY A 282 22.05 56.60 -6.17
N VAL A 283 21.45 56.68 -7.38
CA VAL A 283 22.01 57.49 -8.46
C VAL A 283 21.33 58.88 -8.45
N PRO A 284 22.05 59.96 -8.20
CA PRO A 284 21.50 61.32 -8.16
C PRO A 284 21.01 61.78 -9.52
#